data_a4aaef245e15b1d0851cfa9435cf5aa6
#
_entry.id   a4aaef245e15b1d0851cfa9435cf5aa6
#
_cell.length_a   1.000
_cell.length_b   1.000
_cell.length_c   1.000
_cell.angle_alpha   90.00
_cell.angle_beta   90.00
_cell.angle_gamma   90.00
#
_symmetry.space_group_name_H-M   'P 1'
#
loop_
_entity.id
_entity.type
_entity.pdbx_description
1 polymer ?
#
loop_
_entity_poly.entity_id
_entity_poly.type
_entity_poly.pdbx_seq_one_letter_code
_entity_poly.pdbx_strand_id
1 'polypeptide(L)'
;MLDGIGRILLWLRGGSLKLLTLAGLILLVWGTLSPVGTLVWWLKEGAESLGLKKNQPKRSLSSSGSGSVSKSSKINCYIVFLPGVGDFSADQLTPGEKLFLDRLVKIHPNCVAVDDVFPYSAANESLGGKRLLAPLWRFANQAQGWLEMADILIKIRNLWRFAISVDDRYGPIYNQGIANAIIDRMNAAHPIPSSPDQPLKIILIGTSGGAQVALGAAPYLDQWLYSQIIVVSVGGVFAGTDGFQSAEHVYHLQGRRDWIEDIASVVFPSRWPWTVGSPFNQALRQNHFTIQTTGPHDHDGSTGYFGEKLVKPKGITYVDLTLQEVNKLPVWSPPK
;
A
#
# COMPACT_ATOMS: atom_id res chain seq x y z
N MET A 1 22.54 32.10 -13.90
CA MET A 1 21.67 31.59 -12.80
C MET A 1 20.50 32.52 -12.54
N LEU A 2 20.68 33.82 -12.41
CA LEU A 2 19.61 34.82 -12.19
C LEU A 2 18.59 34.90 -13.35
N ASP A 3 19.02 34.72 -14.61
CA ASP A 3 18.12 34.71 -15.78
C ASP A 3 17.18 33.50 -15.82
N GLY A 4 17.58 32.37 -15.28
CA GLY A 4 16.72 31.19 -15.16
C GLY A 4 15.58 31.39 -14.16
N ILE A 5 15.88 32.05 -13.04
CA ILE A 5 14.91 32.36 -11.99
C ILE A 5 13.91 33.40 -12.53
N GLY A 6 14.38 34.42 -13.29
CA GLY A 6 13.52 35.40 -13.93
C GLY A 6 12.54 34.79 -14.94
N ARG A 7 12.98 33.81 -15.75
CA ARG A 7 12.09 33.08 -16.70
C ARG A 7 11.06 32.22 -15.98
N ILE A 8 11.44 31.56 -14.90
CA ILE A 8 10.51 30.76 -14.08
C ILE A 8 9.46 31.70 -13.45
N LEU A 9 9.87 32.84 -12.93
CA LEU A 9 8.96 33.82 -12.32
C LEU A 9 8.01 34.46 -13.37
N LEU A 10 8.50 34.73 -14.59
CA LEU A 10 7.66 35.22 -15.69
C LEU A 10 6.70 34.16 -16.22
N TRP A 11 7.12 32.90 -16.28
CA TRP A 11 6.25 31.75 -16.64
C TRP A 11 5.18 31.52 -15.60
N LEU A 12 5.47 31.71 -14.32
CA LEU A 12 4.54 31.64 -13.20
C LEU A 12 3.53 32.82 -13.16
N ARG A 13 3.82 33.94 -13.88
CA ARG A 13 3.01 35.15 -13.83
C ARG A 13 1.68 35.07 -14.60
N GLY A 14 1.50 34.08 -15.50
CA GLY A 14 0.21 33.79 -16.14
C GLY A 14 -0.53 32.71 -15.33
N GLY A 15 -1.81 32.76 -15.14
CA GLY A 15 -2.73 31.79 -14.50
C GLY A 15 -2.18 30.74 -13.52
N SER A 16 -0.99 30.23 -13.79
CA SER A 16 -0.24 29.27 -12.97
C SER A 16 0.15 29.81 -11.58
N LEU A 17 0.38 31.12 -11.41
CA LEU A 17 0.72 31.68 -10.09
C LEU A 17 -0.47 31.59 -9.14
N LYS A 18 -1.67 31.87 -9.63
CA LYS A 18 -2.91 31.73 -8.84
C LYS A 18 -3.16 30.27 -8.47
N LEU A 19 -2.85 29.34 -9.37
CA LEU A 19 -2.95 27.90 -9.14
C LEU A 19 -1.92 27.41 -8.13
N LEU A 20 -0.68 27.87 -8.23
CA LEU A 20 0.37 27.56 -7.24
C LEU A 20 0.09 28.17 -5.87
N THR A 21 -0.45 29.40 -5.81
CA THR A 21 -0.86 30.03 -4.54
C THR A 21 -2.04 29.27 -3.93
N LEU A 22 -3.01 28.88 -4.74
CA LEU A 22 -4.15 28.06 -4.28
C LEU A 22 -3.69 26.67 -3.85
N ALA A 23 -2.82 26.01 -4.62
CA ALA A 23 -2.24 24.72 -4.25
C ALA A 23 -1.39 24.85 -2.99
N GLY A 24 -0.58 25.90 -2.85
CA GLY A 24 0.20 26.20 -1.65
C GLY A 24 -0.70 26.45 -0.44
N LEU A 25 -1.78 27.18 -0.61
CA LEU A 25 -2.76 27.46 0.45
C LEU A 25 -3.53 26.19 0.86
N ILE A 26 -3.92 25.38 -0.11
CA ILE A 26 -4.54 24.07 0.14
C ILE A 26 -3.56 23.13 0.84
N LEU A 27 -2.30 23.10 0.42
CA LEU A 27 -1.26 22.29 1.06
C LEU A 27 -0.94 22.80 2.47
N LEU A 28 -0.99 24.10 2.71
CA LEU A 28 -0.74 24.72 4.02
C LEU A 28 -1.92 24.45 4.97
N VAL A 29 -3.15 24.63 4.50
CA VAL A 29 -4.38 24.26 5.24
C VAL A 29 -4.42 22.75 5.45
N TRP A 30 -4.06 21.98 4.44
CA TRP A 30 -3.97 20.52 4.52
C TRP A 30 -2.85 20.06 5.45
N GLY A 31 -1.65 20.62 5.36
CA GLY A 31 -0.51 20.33 6.23
C GLY A 31 -0.78 20.68 7.69
N THR A 32 -1.62 21.69 7.95
CA THR A 32 -2.05 22.06 9.31
C THR A 32 -3.23 21.22 9.81
N LEU A 33 -4.19 20.86 8.97
CA LEU A 33 -5.40 20.13 9.38
C LEU A 33 -5.28 18.60 9.25
N SER A 34 -4.45 18.09 8.31
CA SER A 34 -4.27 16.65 8.13
C SER A 34 -3.52 15.96 9.29
N PRO A 35 -2.55 16.58 9.97
CA PRO A 35 -1.97 16.02 11.19
C PRO A 35 -2.97 15.86 12.34
N VAL A 36 -4.06 16.64 12.36
CA VAL A 36 -5.03 16.58 13.47
C VAL A 36 -5.65 15.17 13.59
N GLY A 37 -6.02 14.54 12.49
CA GLY A 37 -6.52 13.16 12.52
C GLY A 37 -5.46 12.15 12.97
N THR A 38 -4.22 12.31 12.49
CA THR A 38 -3.08 11.47 12.90
C THR A 38 -2.64 11.82 14.32
N LEU A 39 -2.68 13.10 14.71
CA LEU A 39 -2.35 13.55 16.06
C LEU A 39 -3.42 13.11 17.07
N VAL A 40 -4.71 13.19 16.73
CA VAL A 40 -5.81 12.69 17.57
C VAL A 40 -5.73 11.17 17.70
N TRP A 41 -5.42 10.46 16.62
CA TRP A 41 -5.19 9.02 16.66
C TRP A 41 -3.95 8.70 17.51
N TRP A 42 -2.83 9.41 17.31
CA TRP A 42 -1.60 9.25 18.09
C TRP A 42 -1.80 9.56 19.57
N LEU A 43 -2.52 10.63 19.91
CA LEU A 43 -2.86 10.98 21.29
C LEU A 43 -3.75 9.91 21.92
N LYS A 44 -4.67 9.33 21.16
CA LYS A 44 -5.56 8.27 21.63
C LYS A 44 -4.79 6.97 21.88
N GLU A 45 -3.94 6.56 20.95
CA GLU A 45 -3.10 5.38 21.06
C GLU A 45 -1.97 5.59 22.09
N GLY A 46 -1.35 6.78 22.11
CA GLY A 46 -0.35 7.16 23.10
C GLY A 46 -0.92 7.26 24.51
N ALA A 47 -2.16 7.71 24.67
CA ALA A 47 -2.86 7.73 25.97
C ALA A 47 -3.19 6.31 26.45
N GLU A 48 -3.46 5.39 25.53
CA GLU A 48 -3.66 3.97 25.84
C GLU A 48 -2.33 3.30 26.22
N SER A 49 -1.23 3.60 25.53
CA SER A 49 0.10 3.06 25.83
C SER A 49 0.70 3.64 27.12
N LEU A 50 0.33 4.86 27.52
CA LEU A 50 0.75 5.48 28.77
C LEU A 50 -0.15 5.10 29.96
N GLY A 51 -1.11 4.21 29.78
CA GLY A 51 -2.00 3.73 30.85
C GLY A 51 -2.99 4.76 31.36
N LEU A 52 -3.14 5.89 30.67
CA LEU A 52 -4.08 6.96 31.02
C LEU A 52 -5.54 6.61 30.68
N LYS A 53 -5.75 5.56 29.93
CA LYS A 53 -7.05 4.95 29.69
C LYS A 53 -6.97 3.47 30.05
N LYS A 54 -7.92 3.04 30.87
CA LYS A 54 -8.04 1.66 31.36
C LYS A 54 -7.94 0.68 30.19
N ASN A 55 -6.99 -0.23 30.27
CA ASN A 55 -6.74 -1.29 29.29
C ASN A 55 -8.06 -1.82 28.74
N GLN A 56 -8.29 -1.64 27.45
CA GLN A 56 -9.04 -2.65 26.73
C GLN A 56 -8.17 -3.92 26.82
N PRO A 57 -8.71 -5.07 27.25
CA PRO A 57 -7.94 -6.29 27.29
C PRO A 57 -7.32 -6.50 25.90
N LYS A 58 -6.05 -7.00 25.87
CA LYS A 58 -5.46 -7.56 24.64
C LYS A 58 -6.62 -8.13 23.84
N ARG A 59 -6.88 -7.59 22.65
CA ARG A 59 -8.06 -7.96 21.85
C ARG A 59 -8.12 -9.47 21.77
N SER A 60 -8.86 -10.11 22.68
CA SER A 60 -9.25 -11.49 22.51
C SER A 60 -10.15 -11.45 21.28
N LEU A 61 -9.74 -12.12 20.23
CA LEU A 61 -10.55 -12.33 19.04
C LEU A 61 -11.89 -12.89 19.52
N SER A 62 -12.92 -12.05 19.55
CA SER A 62 -14.23 -12.41 20.12
C SER A 62 -14.84 -13.47 19.22
N SER A 63 -14.90 -14.68 19.70
CA SER A 63 -15.71 -15.76 19.12
C SER A 63 -17.20 -15.44 19.31
N SER A 64 -17.76 -14.61 18.45
CA SER A 64 -19.19 -14.35 18.38
C SER A 64 -19.72 -14.91 17.07
N GLY A 65 -20.36 -16.07 17.14
CA GLY A 65 -21.13 -16.59 16.01
C GLY A 65 -21.09 -18.11 15.88
N SER A 66 -21.85 -18.81 16.74
CA SER A 66 -22.32 -20.15 16.44
C SER A 66 -23.27 -20.09 15.23
N GLY A 67 -22.70 -20.20 14.03
CA GLY A 67 -23.43 -20.32 12.77
C GLY A 67 -22.97 -21.58 12.07
N SER A 68 -23.93 -22.40 11.67
CA SER A 68 -23.85 -23.72 11.05
C SER A 68 -22.66 -23.93 10.12
N VAL A 69 -21.86 -24.96 10.41
CA VAL A 69 -20.72 -25.43 9.60
C VAL A 69 -21.27 -26.00 8.29
N SER A 70 -21.28 -25.18 7.26
CA SER A 70 -21.23 -25.69 5.89
C SER A 70 -19.77 -26.09 5.60
N LYS A 71 -19.52 -27.14 4.83
CA LYS A 71 -18.21 -27.60 4.40
C LYS A 71 -17.54 -26.52 3.53
N SER A 72 -17.02 -25.46 4.14
CA SER A 72 -16.20 -24.45 3.55
C SER A 72 -14.76 -24.98 3.50
N SER A 73 -14.11 -24.89 2.37
CA SER A 73 -12.66 -25.05 2.25
C SER A 73 -12.00 -24.27 3.36
N LYS A 74 -11.14 -24.92 4.17
CA LYS A 74 -10.49 -24.28 5.33
C LYS A 74 -9.66 -23.08 4.81
N ILE A 75 -10.18 -21.88 5.00
CA ILE A 75 -9.46 -20.63 4.67
C ILE A 75 -8.24 -20.54 5.62
N ASN A 76 -7.06 -20.47 5.03
CA ASN A 76 -5.80 -20.37 5.77
C ASN A 76 -4.86 -19.32 5.16
N CYS A 77 -5.34 -18.54 4.21
CA CYS A 77 -4.58 -17.59 3.44
C CYS A 77 -5.36 -16.29 3.25
N TYR A 78 -4.68 -15.15 3.45
CA TYR A 78 -5.19 -13.81 3.19
C TYR A 78 -4.33 -13.13 2.13
N ILE A 79 -4.97 -12.57 1.12
CA ILE A 79 -4.36 -11.72 0.10
C ILE A 79 -4.77 -10.29 0.40
N VAL A 80 -3.86 -9.50 0.95
CA VAL A 80 -4.09 -8.08 1.27
C VAL A 80 -3.53 -7.24 0.14
N PHE A 81 -4.38 -6.47 -0.52
CA PHE A 81 -3.97 -5.58 -1.59
C PHE A 81 -3.81 -4.16 -1.10
N LEU A 82 -2.66 -3.56 -1.37
CA LEU A 82 -2.29 -2.21 -0.97
C LEU A 82 -1.99 -1.37 -2.21
N PRO A 83 -2.95 -0.53 -2.65
CA PRO A 83 -2.85 0.21 -3.90
C PRO A 83 -1.78 1.29 -3.91
N GLY A 84 -1.48 1.81 -5.10
CA GLY A 84 -0.51 2.85 -5.35
C GLY A 84 -0.95 4.25 -4.90
N VAL A 85 -0.03 5.22 -4.98
CA VAL A 85 -0.28 6.61 -4.55
C VAL A 85 -1.35 7.34 -5.36
N GLY A 86 -1.72 6.81 -6.53
CA GLY A 86 -2.77 7.36 -7.39
C GLY A 86 -4.18 7.10 -6.89
N ASP A 87 -4.39 6.15 -5.97
CA ASP A 87 -5.72 5.74 -5.55
C ASP A 87 -6.37 6.72 -4.58
N PHE A 88 -7.68 6.91 -4.78
CA PHE A 88 -8.47 7.86 -4.02
C PHE A 88 -8.94 7.31 -2.68
N SER A 89 -9.30 6.03 -2.63
CA SER A 89 -9.86 5.40 -1.43
C SER A 89 -9.68 3.88 -1.43
N ALA A 90 -9.87 3.26 -0.26
CA ALA A 90 -9.81 1.82 -0.09
C ALA A 90 -10.91 1.07 -0.85
N ASP A 91 -12.04 1.69 -1.04
CA ASP A 91 -13.26 1.12 -1.60
C ASP A 91 -13.38 1.34 -3.13
N GLN A 92 -12.35 1.90 -3.76
CA GLN A 92 -12.36 2.27 -5.17
C GLN A 92 -11.05 1.85 -5.85
N LEU A 93 -10.81 0.55 -5.91
CA LEU A 93 -9.77 0.01 -6.76
C LEU A 93 -10.08 0.30 -8.23
N THR A 94 -9.06 0.46 -9.04
CA THR A 94 -9.23 0.55 -10.49
C THR A 94 -9.87 -0.73 -11.03
N PRO A 95 -10.61 -0.67 -12.16
CA PRO A 95 -11.20 -1.86 -12.76
C PRO A 95 -10.19 -2.99 -13.00
N GLY A 96 -8.97 -2.64 -13.41
CA GLY A 96 -7.90 -3.60 -13.64
C GLY A 96 -7.38 -4.26 -12.36
N GLU A 97 -7.23 -3.52 -11.26
CA GLU A 97 -6.84 -4.07 -9.96
C GLU A 97 -7.91 -5.01 -9.41
N LYS A 98 -9.18 -4.59 -9.50
CA LYS A 98 -10.30 -5.46 -9.10
C LYS A 98 -10.36 -6.73 -9.93
N LEU A 99 -10.22 -6.63 -11.25
CA LEU A 99 -10.18 -7.77 -12.15
C LEU A 99 -9.03 -8.73 -11.79
N PHE A 100 -7.85 -8.19 -11.49
CA PHE A 100 -6.70 -8.96 -11.06
C PHE A 100 -6.99 -9.76 -9.79
N LEU A 101 -7.51 -9.09 -8.74
CA LEU A 101 -7.82 -9.74 -7.46
C LEU A 101 -8.92 -10.79 -7.59
N ASP A 102 -10.01 -10.49 -8.28
CA ASP A 102 -11.12 -11.41 -8.50
C ASP A 102 -10.65 -12.70 -9.20
N ARG A 103 -9.72 -12.58 -10.16
CA ARG A 103 -9.15 -13.72 -10.85
C ARG A 103 -8.16 -14.48 -9.99
N LEU A 104 -7.33 -13.76 -9.21
CA LEU A 104 -6.35 -14.39 -8.33
C LEU A 104 -7.01 -15.25 -7.26
N VAL A 105 -8.08 -14.77 -6.64
CA VAL A 105 -8.84 -15.52 -5.62
C VAL A 105 -9.56 -16.73 -6.24
N LYS A 106 -10.05 -16.63 -7.49
CA LYS A 106 -10.62 -17.79 -8.20
C LYS A 106 -9.61 -18.91 -8.43
N ILE A 107 -8.33 -18.55 -8.66
CA ILE A 107 -7.24 -19.53 -8.84
C ILE A 107 -6.86 -20.13 -7.47
N HIS A 108 -6.94 -19.35 -6.39
CA HIS A 108 -6.54 -19.75 -5.04
C HIS A 108 -7.71 -19.71 -4.05
N PRO A 109 -8.67 -20.67 -4.13
CA PRO A 109 -9.93 -20.64 -3.39
C PRO A 109 -9.76 -20.84 -1.87
N ASN A 110 -8.58 -21.20 -1.40
CA ASN A 110 -8.21 -21.25 0.03
C ASN A 110 -7.77 -19.89 0.59
N CYS A 111 -7.66 -18.86 -0.25
CA CYS A 111 -7.32 -17.51 0.13
C CYS A 111 -8.55 -16.58 0.09
N VAL A 112 -8.57 -15.60 0.98
CA VAL A 112 -9.55 -14.50 1.00
C VAL A 112 -8.86 -13.21 0.60
N ALA A 113 -9.46 -12.46 -0.33
CA ALA A 113 -8.99 -11.12 -0.65
C ALA A 113 -9.43 -10.11 0.41
N VAL A 114 -8.53 -9.18 0.71
CA VAL A 114 -8.73 -8.00 1.53
C VAL A 114 -8.30 -6.80 0.68
N ASP A 115 -9.26 -6.10 0.11
CA ASP A 115 -9.06 -5.07 -0.90
C ASP A 115 -9.51 -3.68 -0.43
N ASP A 116 -9.90 -3.56 0.83
CA ASP A 116 -10.44 -2.35 1.44
C ASP A 116 -9.53 -1.74 2.52
N VAL A 117 -8.22 -1.94 2.39
CA VAL A 117 -7.19 -1.26 3.18
C VAL A 117 -6.63 -0.06 2.42
N PHE A 118 -6.78 1.13 2.98
CA PHE A 118 -6.22 2.35 2.39
C PHE A 118 -4.82 2.65 2.95
N PRO A 119 -3.74 2.38 2.20
CA PRO A 119 -2.38 2.45 2.71
C PRO A 119 -1.92 3.88 3.05
N TYR A 120 -2.68 4.89 2.63
CA TYR A 120 -2.38 6.30 2.89
C TYR A 120 -3.23 6.90 4.01
N SER A 121 -3.77 6.07 4.89
CA SER A 121 -4.52 6.48 6.09
C SER A 121 -4.38 5.46 7.22
N ALA A 122 -3.58 5.78 8.24
CA ALA A 122 -3.40 4.92 9.42
C ALA A 122 -4.72 4.60 10.16
N ALA A 123 -5.76 5.41 9.98
CA ALA A 123 -7.11 5.16 10.50
C ALA A 123 -7.99 4.39 9.50
N ASN A 124 -7.46 3.95 8.39
CA ASN A 124 -8.19 3.32 7.28
C ASN A 124 -9.42 4.10 6.80
N GLU A 125 -9.36 5.44 6.86
CA GLU A 125 -10.44 6.31 6.41
C GLU A 125 -10.18 6.77 4.99
N SER A 126 -11.11 6.51 4.08
CA SER A 126 -11.08 7.02 2.71
C SER A 126 -11.18 8.56 2.68
N LEU A 127 -10.71 9.19 1.61
CA LEU A 127 -10.80 10.65 1.44
C LEU A 127 -12.26 11.12 1.35
N GLY A 128 -13.16 10.28 0.84
CA GLY A 128 -14.59 10.54 0.74
C GLY A 128 -15.40 10.21 2.02
N GLY A 129 -14.76 9.69 3.09
CA GLY A 129 -15.42 9.23 4.32
C GLY A 129 -15.91 10.35 5.26
N LYS A 130 -15.88 10.11 6.57
CA LYS A 130 -16.37 11.04 7.61
C LYS A 130 -15.43 12.19 7.96
N ARG A 131 -14.61 12.67 7.03
CA ARG A 131 -13.66 13.78 7.27
C ARG A 131 -14.31 15.13 7.03
N LEU A 132 -13.83 16.16 7.73
CA LEU A 132 -14.30 17.56 7.58
C LEU A 132 -14.21 18.05 6.12
N LEU A 133 -13.21 17.60 5.37
CA LEU A 133 -12.99 17.97 3.96
C LEU A 133 -13.52 16.95 2.95
N ALA A 134 -14.23 15.89 3.40
CA ALA A 134 -14.82 14.89 2.50
C ALA A 134 -15.77 15.50 1.43
N PRO A 135 -16.58 16.55 1.71
CA PRO A 135 -17.39 17.21 0.69
C PRO A 135 -16.54 17.84 -0.40
N LEU A 136 -15.41 18.46 -0.05
CA LEU A 136 -14.48 19.07 -0.99
C LEU A 136 -13.85 18.02 -1.91
N TRP A 137 -13.44 16.88 -1.36
CA TRP A 137 -12.87 15.78 -2.12
C TRP A 137 -13.89 15.11 -3.05
N ARG A 138 -15.14 14.95 -2.57
CA ARG A 138 -16.22 14.44 -3.42
C ARG A 138 -16.55 15.40 -4.57
N PHE A 139 -16.57 16.69 -4.28
CA PHE A 139 -16.75 17.73 -5.31
C PHE A 139 -15.60 17.74 -6.32
N ALA A 140 -14.34 17.65 -5.86
CA ALA A 140 -13.16 17.56 -6.71
C ALA A 140 -13.22 16.33 -7.64
N ASN A 141 -13.69 15.18 -7.13
CA ASN A 141 -13.84 13.95 -7.91
C ASN A 141 -15.01 13.99 -8.92
N GLN A 142 -16.00 14.85 -8.72
CA GLN A 142 -17.18 14.96 -9.58
C GLN A 142 -17.08 16.09 -10.61
N ALA A 143 -16.20 17.07 -10.43
CA ALA A 143 -16.07 18.24 -11.28
C ALA A 143 -15.29 17.94 -12.57
N GLN A 144 -16.00 17.67 -13.65
CA GLN A 144 -15.41 17.55 -14.99
C GLN A 144 -14.68 18.85 -15.38
N GLY A 145 -13.37 18.74 -15.65
CA GLY A 145 -12.49 19.84 -16.03
C GLY A 145 -11.47 20.26 -14.96
N TRP A 146 -11.69 19.95 -13.69
CA TRP A 146 -10.72 20.14 -12.57
C TRP A 146 -10.08 18.81 -12.15
N LEU A 147 -10.42 17.73 -12.84
CA LEU A 147 -10.02 16.36 -12.53
C LEU A 147 -8.50 16.17 -12.47
N GLU A 148 -7.76 16.77 -13.41
CA GLU A 148 -6.29 16.67 -13.43
C GLU A 148 -5.65 17.28 -12.16
N MET A 149 -6.21 18.39 -11.65
CA MET A 149 -5.71 19.02 -10.44
C MET A 149 -6.05 18.22 -9.18
N ALA A 150 -7.25 17.66 -9.12
CA ALA A 150 -7.68 16.82 -8.00
C ALA A 150 -6.80 15.55 -7.91
N ASP A 151 -6.53 14.92 -9.04
CA ASP A 151 -5.65 13.76 -9.13
C ASP A 151 -4.22 14.08 -8.67
N ILE A 152 -3.65 15.22 -9.10
CA ILE A 152 -2.35 15.69 -8.66
C ILE A 152 -2.31 15.91 -7.14
N LEU A 153 -3.35 16.54 -6.57
CA LEU A 153 -3.42 16.79 -5.13
C LEU A 153 -3.52 15.48 -4.31
N ILE A 154 -4.27 14.50 -4.82
CA ILE A 154 -4.37 13.17 -4.21
C ILE A 154 -3.01 12.49 -4.23
N LYS A 155 -2.33 12.48 -5.37
CA LYS A 155 -0.99 11.90 -5.53
C LYS A 155 0.02 12.57 -4.59
N ILE A 156 0.04 13.91 -4.51
CA ILE A 156 0.91 14.65 -3.59
C ILE A 156 0.63 14.28 -2.14
N ARG A 157 -0.65 14.22 -1.76
CA ARG A 157 -1.03 13.82 -0.40
C ARG A 157 -0.59 12.38 -0.09
N ASN A 158 -0.86 11.46 -0.98
CA ASN A 158 -0.50 10.06 -0.79
C ASN A 158 1.02 9.87 -0.78
N LEU A 159 1.74 10.60 -1.64
CA LEU A 159 3.21 10.64 -1.62
C LEU A 159 3.76 11.16 -0.29
N TRP A 160 3.11 12.16 0.31
CA TRP A 160 3.47 12.63 1.66
C TRP A 160 3.26 11.54 2.72
N ARG A 161 2.17 10.77 2.62
CA ARG A 161 1.91 9.64 3.53
C ARG A 161 2.89 8.49 3.31
N PHE A 162 3.25 8.23 2.07
CA PHE A 162 4.35 7.33 1.72
C PHE A 162 5.66 7.77 2.41
N ALA A 163 6.02 9.05 2.31
CA ALA A 163 7.21 9.59 2.98
C ALA A 163 7.15 9.43 4.50
N ILE A 164 5.98 9.60 5.12
CA ILE A 164 5.78 9.33 6.55
C ILE A 164 6.03 7.85 6.87
N SER A 165 5.57 6.93 6.04
CA SER A 165 5.80 5.49 6.22
C SER A 165 7.28 5.10 6.20
N VAL A 166 8.11 5.87 5.50
CA VAL A 166 9.57 5.67 5.41
C VAL A 166 10.35 6.33 6.54
N ASP A 167 9.81 7.40 7.14
CA ASP A 167 10.51 8.21 8.15
C ASP A 167 10.67 7.43 9.46
N ASP A 168 11.90 7.31 9.96
CA ASP A 168 12.22 6.52 11.16
C ASP A 168 11.52 7.02 12.44
N ARG A 169 11.08 8.28 12.47
CA ARG A 169 10.42 8.89 13.64
C ARG A 169 8.91 8.70 13.63
N TYR A 170 8.28 8.78 12.47
CA TYR A 170 6.82 8.76 12.30
C TYR A 170 6.32 7.45 11.69
N GLY A 171 7.18 6.79 10.92
CA GLY A 171 6.88 5.51 10.25
C GLY A 171 6.42 4.42 11.21
N PRO A 172 7.08 4.20 12.35
CA PRO A 172 6.64 3.17 13.28
C PRO A 172 5.17 3.29 13.69
N ILE A 173 4.74 4.48 14.10
CA ILE A 173 3.35 4.73 14.52
C ILE A 173 2.39 4.62 13.32
N TYR A 174 2.80 5.16 12.18
CA TYR A 174 2.00 5.12 10.96
C TYR A 174 1.77 3.68 10.47
N ASN A 175 2.85 2.92 10.35
CA ASN A 175 2.84 1.54 9.86
C ASN A 175 2.10 0.60 10.84
N GLN A 176 2.21 0.84 12.14
CA GLN A 176 1.41 0.17 13.15
C GLN A 176 -0.09 0.38 12.95
N GLY A 177 -0.52 1.61 12.63
CA GLY A 177 -1.91 1.91 12.31
C GLY A 177 -2.40 1.18 11.07
N ILE A 178 -1.56 1.08 10.03
CA ILE A 178 -1.88 0.29 8.84
C ILE A 178 -1.99 -1.21 9.18
N ALA A 179 -1.07 -1.76 9.97
CA ALA A 179 -1.13 -3.16 10.38
C ALA A 179 -2.42 -3.47 11.17
N ASN A 180 -2.86 -2.57 12.05
CA ASN A 180 -4.15 -2.68 12.73
C ASN A 180 -5.32 -2.69 11.72
N ALA A 181 -5.29 -1.79 10.73
CA ALA A 181 -6.30 -1.75 9.69
C ALA A 181 -6.34 -3.05 8.87
N ILE A 182 -5.18 -3.60 8.53
CA ILE A 182 -5.07 -4.89 7.84
C ILE A 182 -5.75 -5.99 8.66
N ILE A 183 -5.43 -6.12 9.96
CA ILE A 183 -6.02 -7.14 10.84
C ILE A 183 -7.54 -6.97 10.94
N ASP A 184 -8.02 -5.74 11.11
CA ASP A 184 -9.45 -5.45 11.18
C ASP A 184 -10.18 -5.87 9.90
N ARG A 185 -9.59 -5.61 8.74
CA ARG A 185 -10.15 -5.99 7.45
C ARG A 185 -10.04 -7.48 7.15
N MET A 186 -8.91 -8.10 7.49
CA MET A 186 -8.78 -9.56 7.44
C MET A 186 -9.88 -10.23 8.27
N ASN A 187 -10.07 -9.79 9.51
CA ASN A 187 -11.08 -10.35 10.40
C ASN A 187 -12.52 -10.07 9.93
N ALA A 188 -12.76 -8.96 9.24
CA ALA A 188 -14.05 -8.65 8.64
C ALA A 188 -14.34 -9.50 7.40
N ALA A 189 -13.33 -9.76 6.57
CA ALA A 189 -13.45 -10.60 5.38
C ALA A 189 -13.62 -12.09 5.75
N HIS A 190 -12.84 -12.56 6.69
CA HIS A 190 -12.95 -13.90 7.28
C HIS A 190 -12.38 -13.88 8.71
N PRO A 191 -13.09 -14.43 9.71
CA PRO A 191 -12.60 -14.43 11.10
C PRO A 191 -11.24 -15.12 11.24
N ILE A 192 -10.28 -14.40 11.84
CA ILE A 192 -8.95 -14.94 12.11
C ILE A 192 -9.05 -15.94 13.26
N PRO A 193 -8.55 -17.18 13.12
CA PRO A 193 -8.57 -18.17 14.21
C PRO A 193 -7.81 -17.67 15.43
N SER A 194 -8.37 -17.84 16.62
CA SER A 194 -7.74 -17.43 17.90
C SER A 194 -6.49 -18.26 18.23
N SER A 195 -6.42 -19.48 17.76
CA SER A 195 -5.29 -20.41 17.97
C SER A 195 -5.16 -21.26 16.69
N PRO A 196 -4.47 -20.76 15.67
CA PRO A 196 -4.29 -21.52 14.44
C PRO A 196 -3.30 -22.69 14.69
N ASP A 197 -3.62 -23.87 14.18
CA ASP A 197 -2.75 -25.06 14.22
C ASP A 197 -1.48 -24.88 13.36
N GLN A 198 -1.55 -23.97 12.39
CA GLN A 198 -0.47 -23.63 11.46
C GLN A 198 -0.40 -22.11 11.31
N PRO A 199 0.78 -21.56 10.96
CA PRO A 199 0.90 -20.14 10.67
C PRO A 199 -0.10 -19.70 9.61
N LEU A 200 -0.76 -18.55 9.84
CA LEU A 200 -1.61 -17.92 8.83
C LEU A 200 -0.74 -17.43 7.67
N LYS A 201 -1.07 -17.81 6.47
CA LYS A 201 -0.40 -17.26 5.30
C LYS A 201 -0.97 -15.87 4.98
N ILE A 202 -0.15 -14.84 5.06
CA ILE A 202 -0.52 -13.46 4.74
C ILE A 202 0.34 -13.01 3.55
N ILE A 203 -0.31 -12.77 2.42
CA ILE A 203 0.32 -12.28 1.19
C ILE A 203 -0.04 -10.81 1.04
N LEU A 204 0.92 -9.94 1.27
CA LEU A 204 0.77 -8.50 1.09
C LEU A 204 1.16 -8.14 -0.34
N ILE A 205 0.20 -7.80 -1.18
CA ILE A 205 0.44 -7.35 -2.56
C ILE A 205 0.41 -5.83 -2.55
N GLY A 206 1.58 -5.21 -2.68
CA GLY A 206 1.71 -3.75 -2.72
C GLY A 206 2.08 -3.26 -4.12
N THR A 207 1.38 -2.25 -4.63
CA THR A 207 1.70 -1.62 -5.91
C THR A 207 2.32 -0.25 -5.70
N SER A 208 3.33 0.12 -6.50
CA SER A 208 3.98 1.44 -6.36
C SER A 208 4.35 1.74 -4.90
N GLY A 209 3.92 2.86 -4.35
CA GLY A 209 4.10 3.23 -2.94
C GLY A 209 3.41 2.29 -1.94
N GLY A 210 2.40 1.52 -2.35
CA GLY A 210 1.75 0.50 -1.51
C GLY A 210 2.70 -0.61 -1.08
N ALA A 211 3.75 -0.89 -1.87
CA ALA A 211 4.79 -1.86 -1.50
C ALA A 211 5.60 -1.41 -0.28
N GLN A 212 5.90 -0.11 -0.15
CA GLN A 212 6.52 0.45 1.06
C GLN A 212 5.65 0.25 2.29
N VAL A 213 4.35 0.51 2.13
CA VAL A 213 3.41 0.38 3.25
C VAL A 213 3.21 -1.08 3.64
N ALA A 214 3.22 -2.01 2.67
CA ALA A 214 3.23 -3.46 2.92
C ALA A 214 4.44 -3.87 3.77
N LEU A 215 5.64 -3.44 3.36
CA LEU A 215 6.87 -3.70 4.11
C LEU A 215 6.85 -3.03 5.49
N GLY A 216 6.34 -1.80 5.60
CA GLY A 216 6.21 -1.11 6.88
C GLY A 216 5.25 -1.78 7.86
N ALA A 217 4.19 -2.42 7.36
CA ALA A 217 3.22 -3.14 8.20
C ALA A 217 3.70 -4.54 8.61
N ALA A 218 4.56 -5.17 7.81
CA ALA A 218 5.00 -6.56 8.02
C ALA A 218 5.57 -6.83 9.43
N PRO A 219 6.45 -5.99 10.05
CA PRO A 219 6.96 -6.23 11.39
C PRO A 219 5.88 -6.32 12.48
N TYR A 220 4.83 -5.53 12.35
CA TYR A 220 3.72 -5.53 13.31
C TYR A 220 2.82 -6.74 13.14
N LEU A 221 2.55 -7.14 11.90
CA LEU A 221 1.77 -8.34 11.61
C LEU A 221 2.50 -9.59 12.11
N ASP A 222 3.81 -9.68 11.90
CA ASP A 222 4.66 -10.77 12.39
C ASP A 222 4.67 -10.84 13.94
N GLN A 223 4.78 -9.68 14.58
CA GLN A 223 4.77 -9.60 16.05
C GLN A 223 3.41 -9.99 16.67
N TRP A 224 2.28 -9.67 16.00
CA TRP A 224 0.95 -9.81 16.60
C TRP A 224 0.22 -11.09 16.20
N LEU A 225 0.62 -11.70 15.10
CA LEU A 225 -0.02 -12.89 14.55
C LEU A 225 0.97 -14.03 14.43
N TYR A 226 0.51 -15.25 14.67
CA TYR A 226 1.26 -16.42 14.27
C TYR A 226 1.09 -16.61 12.75
N SER A 227 1.97 -15.98 11.96
CA SER A 227 1.79 -15.88 10.52
C SER A 227 3.08 -16.04 9.73
N GLN A 228 2.93 -16.48 8.49
CA GLN A 228 3.92 -16.49 7.44
C GLN A 228 3.62 -15.30 6.52
N ILE A 229 4.46 -14.27 6.56
CA ILE A 229 4.24 -13.03 5.80
C ILE A 229 5.09 -13.06 4.54
N ILE A 230 4.45 -12.89 3.41
CA ILE A 230 5.10 -12.78 2.10
C ILE A 230 4.68 -11.44 1.47
N VAL A 231 5.65 -10.71 0.96
CA VAL A 231 5.37 -9.45 0.25
C VAL A 231 5.56 -9.66 -1.24
N VAL A 232 4.55 -9.30 -2.02
CA VAL A 232 4.60 -9.23 -3.48
C VAL A 232 4.53 -7.76 -3.89
N SER A 233 5.63 -7.24 -4.33
CA SER A 233 5.77 -5.85 -4.78
C SER A 233 5.60 -5.79 -6.30
N VAL A 234 4.58 -5.10 -6.78
CA VAL A 234 4.27 -4.94 -8.20
C VAL A 234 4.62 -3.51 -8.63
N GLY A 235 5.72 -3.33 -9.34
CA GLY A 235 6.26 -2.01 -9.69
C GLY A 235 6.49 -1.13 -8.45
N GLY A 236 6.87 -1.75 -7.33
CA GLY A 236 6.88 -1.10 -6.03
C GLY A 236 8.05 -0.15 -5.84
N VAL A 237 7.76 0.96 -5.18
CA VAL A 237 8.76 1.93 -4.70
C VAL A 237 8.85 1.78 -3.18
N PHE A 238 10.03 1.47 -2.65
CA PHE A 238 10.24 1.21 -1.23
C PHE A 238 11.67 1.47 -0.77
N ALA A 239 11.81 1.77 0.52
CA ALA A 239 13.09 1.84 1.22
C ALA A 239 13.52 0.43 1.69
N GLY A 240 14.79 0.29 2.03
CA GLY A 240 15.36 -0.97 2.51
C GLY A 240 15.27 -1.12 4.03
N THR A 241 14.07 -1.04 4.60
CA THR A 241 13.80 -1.00 6.05
C THR A 241 13.41 -2.36 6.65
N ASP A 242 13.04 -2.40 7.92
CA ASP A 242 12.86 -3.61 8.74
C ASP A 242 11.84 -4.62 8.21
N GLY A 243 10.92 -4.21 7.35
CA GLY A 243 9.97 -5.13 6.71
C GLY A 243 10.61 -6.29 5.96
N PHE A 244 11.85 -6.11 5.49
CA PHE A 244 12.62 -7.18 4.85
C PHE A 244 13.07 -8.29 5.81
N GLN A 245 13.13 -8.01 7.11
CA GLN A 245 13.48 -9.00 8.14
C GLN A 245 12.27 -9.77 8.63
N SER A 246 11.09 -9.16 8.58
CA SER A 246 9.84 -9.74 9.06
C SER A 246 9.07 -10.50 7.98
N ALA A 247 9.32 -10.18 6.70
CA ALA A 247 8.79 -10.97 5.60
C ALA A 247 9.65 -12.20 5.36
N GLU A 248 9.04 -13.38 5.26
CA GLU A 248 9.76 -14.62 4.90
C GLU A 248 10.40 -14.47 3.52
N HIS A 249 9.68 -13.84 2.60
CA HIS A 249 10.21 -13.53 1.28
C HIS A 249 9.54 -12.29 0.68
N VAL A 250 10.32 -11.52 -0.06
CA VAL A 250 9.83 -10.37 -0.84
C VAL A 250 10.06 -10.64 -2.32
N TYR A 251 9.00 -10.78 -3.08
CA TYR A 251 9.02 -10.89 -4.53
C TYR A 251 8.75 -9.52 -5.15
N HIS A 252 9.66 -9.05 -5.96
CA HIS A 252 9.56 -7.76 -6.64
C HIS A 252 9.40 -7.95 -8.13
N LEU A 253 8.24 -7.61 -8.65
CA LEU A 253 7.89 -7.68 -10.07
C LEU A 253 8.17 -6.34 -10.74
N GLN A 254 9.15 -6.32 -11.62
CA GLN A 254 9.63 -5.12 -12.31
C GLN A 254 9.26 -5.15 -13.79
N GLY A 255 8.53 -4.15 -14.27
CA GLY A 255 8.22 -3.95 -15.67
C GLY A 255 9.44 -3.45 -16.46
N ARG A 256 9.64 -3.96 -17.68
CA ARG A 256 10.78 -3.52 -18.49
C ARG A 256 10.80 -2.05 -18.88
N ARG A 257 9.63 -1.39 -18.84
CA ARG A 257 9.48 0.03 -19.16
C ARG A 257 9.19 0.88 -17.93
N ASP A 258 9.09 0.23 -16.76
CA ASP A 258 8.86 0.91 -15.52
C ASP A 258 10.18 1.48 -14.98
N TRP A 259 10.36 2.78 -15.16
CA TRP A 259 11.51 3.51 -14.66
C TRP A 259 11.27 4.13 -13.27
N ILE A 260 9.99 4.17 -12.82
CA ILE A 260 9.61 4.80 -11.55
C ILE A 260 10.26 4.05 -10.37
N GLU A 261 10.34 2.74 -10.43
CA GLU A 261 10.96 1.96 -9.37
C GLU A 261 12.48 2.20 -9.26
N ASP A 262 13.14 2.56 -10.37
CA ASP A 262 14.57 2.92 -10.35
C ASP A 262 14.83 4.13 -9.46
N ILE A 263 13.84 5.02 -9.29
CA ILE A 263 13.91 6.16 -8.38
C ILE A 263 14.21 5.68 -6.96
N ALA A 264 13.60 4.58 -6.51
CA ALA A 264 13.80 4.06 -5.17
C ALA A 264 15.27 3.67 -4.91
N SER A 265 15.97 3.14 -5.91
CA SER A 265 17.38 2.78 -5.81
C SER A 265 18.30 4.00 -5.67
N VAL A 266 17.88 5.15 -6.17
CA VAL A 266 18.60 6.42 -6.07
C VAL A 266 18.27 7.17 -4.78
N VAL A 267 16.99 7.24 -4.43
CA VAL A 267 16.46 8.07 -3.33
C VAL A 267 16.73 7.45 -1.96
N PHE A 268 16.71 6.12 -1.85
CA PHE A 268 16.82 5.45 -0.55
C PHE A 268 18.23 4.90 -0.29
N PRO A 269 19.04 5.55 0.59
CA PRO A 269 20.38 5.09 0.93
C PRO A 269 20.43 3.64 1.43
N SER A 270 19.37 3.17 2.10
CA SER A 270 19.26 1.79 2.58
C SER A 270 19.27 0.74 1.45
N ARG A 271 19.02 1.14 0.19
CA ARG A 271 19.11 0.27 -1.00
C ARG A 271 20.46 0.32 -1.72
N TRP A 272 21.31 1.24 -1.33
CA TRP A 272 22.61 1.38 -2.01
C TRP A 272 23.51 0.17 -1.73
N PRO A 273 24.31 -0.28 -2.72
CA PRO A 273 25.13 -1.48 -2.57
C PRO A 273 26.14 -1.42 -1.42
N TRP A 274 26.62 -0.22 -1.11
CA TRP A 274 27.60 -0.04 0.00
C TRP A 274 26.95 0.04 1.38
N THR A 275 25.65 0.12 1.48
CA THR A 275 24.91 0.06 2.76
C THR A 275 24.70 -1.40 3.17
N VAL A 276 25.80 -2.14 3.35
CA VAL A 276 25.83 -3.59 3.53
C VAL A 276 24.99 -4.05 4.72
N GLY A 277 24.89 -3.24 5.79
CA GLY A 277 24.12 -3.55 7.00
C GLY A 277 22.61 -3.35 6.88
N SER A 278 22.11 -2.76 5.78
CA SER A 278 20.67 -2.52 5.63
C SER A 278 19.88 -3.83 5.54
N PRO A 279 18.62 -3.87 6.04
CA PRO A 279 17.74 -5.03 5.92
C PRO A 279 17.56 -5.50 4.47
N PHE A 280 17.45 -4.56 3.52
CA PHE A 280 17.37 -4.85 2.10
C PHE A 280 18.59 -5.62 1.57
N ASN A 281 19.81 -5.12 1.86
CA ASN A 281 21.03 -5.77 1.41
C ASN A 281 21.28 -7.11 2.13
N GLN A 282 20.79 -7.26 3.35
CA GLN A 282 20.80 -8.55 4.05
C GLN A 282 19.84 -9.55 3.38
N ALA A 283 18.61 -9.13 3.07
CA ALA A 283 17.63 -9.97 2.39
C ALA A 283 18.11 -10.42 1.00
N LEU A 284 18.80 -9.55 0.26
CA LEU A 284 19.45 -9.91 -1.00
C LEU A 284 20.49 -11.03 -0.83
N ARG A 285 21.38 -10.92 0.17
CA ARG A 285 22.42 -11.92 0.42
C ARG A 285 21.85 -13.25 0.93
N GLN A 286 20.74 -13.20 1.64
CA GLN A 286 20.07 -14.38 2.22
C GLN A 286 19.08 -15.03 1.26
N ASN A 287 18.94 -14.51 0.03
CA ASN A 287 17.94 -14.92 -0.94
C ASN A 287 16.47 -14.79 -0.43
N HIS A 288 16.21 -13.83 0.46
CA HIS A 288 14.86 -13.49 0.93
C HIS A 288 14.23 -12.39 0.07
N PHE A 289 14.94 -11.88 -0.92
CA PHE A 289 14.47 -10.91 -1.89
C PHE A 289 14.77 -11.38 -3.31
N THR A 290 13.72 -11.44 -4.14
CA THR A 290 13.83 -11.84 -5.54
C THR A 290 13.27 -10.77 -6.45
N ILE A 291 14.05 -10.32 -7.42
CA ILE A 291 13.59 -9.44 -8.50
C ILE A 291 13.22 -10.31 -9.70
N GLN A 292 12.01 -10.14 -10.21
CA GLN A 292 11.54 -10.79 -11.42
C GLN A 292 11.14 -9.73 -12.44
N THR A 293 11.91 -9.66 -13.54
CA THR A 293 11.53 -8.78 -14.66
C THR A 293 10.31 -9.36 -15.36
N THR A 294 9.24 -8.59 -15.37
CA THR A 294 7.97 -8.95 -16.03
C THR A 294 7.93 -8.43 -17.47
N GLY A 295 6.76 -8.49 -18.10
CA GLY A 295 6.54 -8.02 -19.47
C GLY A 295 6.86 -6.54 -19.69
N PRO A 296 6.43 -6.00 -20.83
CA PRO A 296 6.70 -4.61 -21.21
C PRO A 296 5.73 -3.65 -20.48
N HIS A 297 5.60 -3.83 -19.17
CA HIS A 297 4.76 -2.96 -18.35
C HIS A 297 5.39 -1.58 -18.20
N ASP A 298 4.60 -0.55 -18.42
CA ASP A 298 4.84 0.78 -17.90
C ASP A 298 4.35 0.85 -16.43
N HIS A 299 4.65 1.93 -15.71
CA HIS A 299 4.24 2.05 -14.31
C HIS A 299 2.72 2.11 -14.15
N ASP A 300 2.07 2.97 -14.94
CA ASP A 300 0.65 3.29 -14.86
C ASP A 300 -0.05 3.18 -16.22
N GLY A 301 -1.38 3.38 -16.20
CA GLY A 301 -2.21 3.53 -17.38
C GLY A 301 -2.54 2.22 -18.09
N SER A 302 -3.00 2.32 -19.34
CA SER A 302 -3.50 1.18 -20.11
C SER A 302 -2.44 0.12 -20.45
N THR A 303 -1.17 0.44 -20.30
CA THR A 303 0.00 -0.43 -20.49
C THR A 303 0.75 -0.70 -19.20
N GLY A 304 0.24 -0.23 -18.06
CA GLY A 304 0.72 -0.54 -16.72
C GLY A 304 0.36 -1.96 -16.27
N TYR A 305 0.74 -2.30 -15.05
CA TYR A 305 0.56 -3.67 -14.51
C TYR A 305 -0.89 -4.14 -14.49
N PHE A 306 -1.85 -3.25 -14.31
CA PHE A 306 -3.28 -3.54 -14.29
C PHE A 306 -4.00 -3.00 -15.54
N GLY A 307 -3.24 -2.71 -16.60
CA GLY A 307 -3.77 -2.19 -17.86
C GLY A 307 -4.57 -3.23 -18.64
N GLU A 308 -5.63 -2.77 -19.30
CA GLU A 308 -6.51 -3.61 -20.10
C GLU A 308 -6.08 -3.71 -21.59
N LYS A 309 -5.05 -2.95 -22.00
CA LYS A 309 -4.53 -3.02 -23.35
C LYS A 309 -3.91 -4.39 -23.64
N LEU A 310 -4.00 -4.83 -24.91
CA LEU A 310 -3.40 -6.09 -25.33
C LEU A 310 -1.88 -5.97 -25.50
N VAL A 311 -1.17 -6.94 -24.96
CA VAL A 311 0.27 -7.11 -25.16
C VAL A 311 0.52 -7.78 -26.50
N LYS A 312 1.17 -7.11 -27.41
CA LYS A 312 1.56 -7.69 -28.71
C LYS A 312 2.90 -8.45 -28.59
N PRO A 313 3.09 -9.64 -29.19
CA PRO A 313 2.13 -10.42 -29.99
C PRO A 313 1.27 -11.41 -29.17
N LYS A 314 1.35 -11.43 -27.83
CA LYS A 314 0.77 -12.47 -26.97
C LYS A 314 -0.78 -12.52 -26.97
N GLY A 315 -1.46 -11.43 -27.36
CA GLY A 315 -2.94 -11.39 -27.41
C GLY A 315 -3.64 -11.43 -26.04
N ILE A 316 -2.91 -11.29 -24.94
CA ILE A 316 -3.41 -11.17 -23.56
C ILE A 316 -3.32 -9.73 -23.09
N THR A 317 -4.11 -9.34 -22.10
CA THR A 317 -4.02 -8.00 -21.54
C THR A 317 -2.81 -7.86 -20.60
N TYR A 318 -2.41 -6.62 -20.30
CA TYR A 318 -1.34 -6.36 -19.34
C TYR A 318 -1.70 -6.87 -17.94
N VAL A 319 -2.96 -6.73 -17.51
CA VAL A 319 -3.44 -7.30 -16.24
C VAL A 319 -3.37 -8.83 -16.23
N ASP A 320 -3.68 -9.50 -17.34
CA ASP A 320 -3.53 -10.97 -17.46
C ASP A 320 -2.07 -11.40 -17.36
N LEU A 321 -1.17 -10.60 -17.94
CA LEU A 321 0.26 -10.88 -17.84
C LEU A 321 0.75 -10.74 -16.40
N THR A 322 0.34 -9.68 -15.68
CA THR A 322 0.64 -9.52 -14.25
C THR A 322 0.10 -10.68 -13.43
N LEU A 323 -1.15 -11.08 -13.68
CA LEU A 323 -1.76 -12.24 -13.02
C LEU A 323 -0.95 -13.54 -13.25
N GLN A 324 -0.51 -13.77 -14.48
CA GLN A 324 0.32 -14.93 -14.82
C GLN A 324 1.66 -14.90 -14.06
N GLU A 325 2.33 -13.74 -13.99
CA GLU A 325 3.61 -13.62 -13.28
C GLU A 325 3.44 -13.80 -11.78
N VAL A 326 2.42 -13.20 -11.17
CA VAL A 326 2.11 -13.39 -9.74
C VAL A 326 1.76 -14.84 -9.45
N ASN A 327 0.97 -15.51 -10.32
CA ASN A 327 0.57 -16.91 -10.13
C ASN A 327 1.74 -17.90 -10.25
N LYS A 328 2.84 -17.53 -10.91
CA LYS A 328 4.04 -18.37 -11.00
C LYS A 328 4.92 -18.31 -9.75
N LEU A 329 4.69 -17.35 -8.87
CA LEU A 329 5.50 -17.21 -7.66
C LEU A 329 5.34 -18.44 -6.76
N PRO A 330 6.41 -18.89 -6.09
CA PRO A 330 6.33 -20.09 -5.23
C PRO A 330 5.49 -19.86 -3.95
N VAL A 331 4.98 -18.67 -3.74
CA VAL A 331 4.11 -18.28 -2.62
C VAL A 331 2.83 -19.13 -2.51
N TRP A 332 2.38 -19.73 -3.59
CA TRP A 332 1.14 -20.51 -3.65
C TRP A 332 1.30 -21.97 -3.23
N SER A 333 2.53 -22.45 -3.15
CA SER A 333 2.81 -23.81 -2.67
C SER A 333 2.46 -23.95 -1.19
N PRO A 334 2.01 -25.12 -0.73
CA PRO A 334 1.85 -25.37 0.70
C PRO A 334 3.22 -25.20 1.40
N PRO A 335 3.24 -24.79 2.69
CA PRO A 335 4.48 -24.76 3.44
C PRO A 335 5.15 -26.13 3.43
N LYS A 336 6.46 -26.12 3.22
CA LYS A 336 7.26 -27.36 3.23
C LYS A 336 7.40 -27.93 4.64
#